data_1e60afdf962a7dfcce05bdad40e103c4
#
_entry.id   1e60afdf962a7dfcce05bdad40e103c4
#
_cell.length_a   1.000
_cell.length_b   1.000
_cell.length_c   1.000
_cell.angle_alpha   90.00
_cell.angle_beta   90.00
_cell.angle_gamma   90.00
#
_symmetry.space_group_name_H-M   'P 1'
#
loop_
_entity.id
_entity.type
_entity.pdbx_description
1 polymer ?
#
loop_
_entity_poly.entity_id
_entity_poly.type
_entity_poly.pdbx_seq_one_letter_code
_entity_poly.pdbx_strand_id
1 'polypeptide(L)'
;MELGPKSRQVTLADGRLLGFDDFGDRDGTPVLFFHGFGSSRVVRHPDDEVADELGARVIAVDRPGIGLSTRQPGRRVTDFPRDIAELLDILDIERCAVVAWSGGGPYALACAWQMPDRFSVVGLISAPAPLSGAPGSTGYTWPRHRAMSRTADHAPWVIALAMWNWSRQQRSDPQKQLDEAVSGLVEADREILGDPELRAVMIANATEMYRQGSGGIYDEALCLARPFGFPIGGVTVPVGIWHGALDKVVPVGMGR
;
A
#
# COMPACT_ATOMS: atom_id res chain seq x y z
N MET A 1 -14.96 -13.97 11.91
CA MET A 1 -13.58 -13.76 12.42
C MET A 1 -13.58 -12.42 13.11
N GLU A 2 -13.31 -12.41 14.40
CA GLU A 2 -13.33 -11.18 15.20
C GLU A 2 -12.24 -10.22 14.76
N LEU A 3 -12.49 -8.90 14.92
CA LEU A 3 -11.50 -7.86 14.70
C LEU A 3 -10.43 -7.98 15.79
N GLY A 4 -9.16 -7.82 15.42
CA GLY A 4 -8.08 -7.70 16.40
C GLY A 4 -8.27 -6.44 17.27
N PRO A 5 -7.64 -6.36 18.45
CA PRO A 5 -7.86 -5.28 19.41
C PRO A 5 -7.55 -3.88 18.87
N LYS A 6 -6.74 -3.78 17.84
CA LYS A 6 -6.36 -2.52 17.17
C LYS A 6 -7.15 -2.26 15.88
N SER A 7 -7.83 -3.28 15.36
CA SER A 7 -8.55 -3.22 14.09
C SER A 7 -9.91 -2.56 14.26
N ARG A 8 -10.22 -1.63 13.37
CA ARG A 8 -11.44 -0.84 13.36
C ARG A 8 -12.01 -0.77 11.95
N GLN A 9 -13.28 -0.43 11.86
CA GLN A 9 -13.96 -0.10 10.60
C GLN A 9 -14.79 1.15 10.79
N VAL A 10 -14.85 1.97 9.77
CA VAL A 10 -15.79 3.09 9.67
C VAL A 10 -16.67 2.90 8.44
N THR A 11 -17.89 3.43 8.50
CA THR A 11 -18.79 3.44 7.33
C THR A 11 -18.62 4.77 6.60
N LEU A 12 -18.23 4.70 5.34
CA LEU A 12 -18.11 5.86 4.46
C LEU A 12 -19.50 6.35 4.00
N ALA A 13 -19.58 7.58 3.50
CA ALA A 13 -20.83 8.20 3.06
C ALA A 13 -21.54 7.41 1.94
N ASP A 14 -20.81 6.64 1.14
CA ASP A 14 -21.38 5.77 0.11
C ASP A 14 -21.78 4.37 0.61
N GLY A 15 -21.70 4.13 1.92
CA GLY A 15 -22.07 2.88 2.58
C GLY A 15 -20.97 1.80 2.57
N ARG A 16 -19.81 2.04 1.94
CA ARG A 16 -18.67 1.13 2.03
C ARG A 16 -18.06 1.18 3.44
N LEU A 17 -17.47 0.06 3.86
CA LEU A 17 -16.64 0.01 5.06
C LEU A 17 -15.19 0.30 4.68
N LEU A 18 -14.51 1.11 5.49
CA LEU A 18 -13.06 1.33 5.43
C LEU A 18 -12.42 0.76 6.69
N GLY A 19 -11.54 -0.22 6.50
CA GLY A 19 -10.82 -0.90 7.58
C GLY A 19 -9.47 -0.25 7.84
N PHE A 20 -9.07 -0.17 9.11
CA PHE A 20 -7.77 0.33 9.52
C PHE A 20 -7.36 -0.24 10.88
N ASP A 21 -6.07 -0.22 11.18
CA ASP A 21 -5.53 -0.41 12.51
C ASP A 21 -5.13 0.95 13.07
N ASP A 22 -5.39 1.19 14.38
CA ASP A 22 -5.09 2.43 15.10
C ASP A 22 -4.25 2.05 16.32
N PHE A 23 -2.98 2.44 16.34
CA PHE A 23 -2.01 2.03 17.35
C PHE A 23 -0.92 3.10 17.56
N GLY A 24 -0.07 2.89 18.59
CA GLY A 24 0.90 3.86 19.06
C GLY A 24 0.27 4.89 20.00
N ASP A 25 0.97 5.98 20.23
CA ASP A 25 0.56 7.05 21.14
C ASP A 25 -0.70 7.75 20.63
N ARG A 26 -1.81 7.62 21.37
CA ARG A 26 -3.10 8.22 20.99
C ARG A 26 -3.09 9.73 20.92
N ASP A 27 -2.24 10.37 21.72
CA ASP A 27 -2.07 11.82 21.80
C ASP A 27 -0.88 12.28 20.90
N GLY A 28 -0.21 11.33 20.26
CA GLY A 28 0.94 11.56 19.40
C GLY A 28 0.59 12.14 18.03
N THR A 29 1.62 12.44 17.27
CA THR A 29 1.46 12.95 15.91
C THR A 29 0.75 11.93 15.01
N PRO A 30 -0.38 12.28 14.35
CA PRO A 30 -1.09 11.37 13.48
C PRO A 30 -0.27 11.05 12.21
N VAL A 31 -0.12 9.75 11.92
CA VAL A 31 0.59 9.24 10.75
C VAL A 31 -0.29 8.21 10.04
N LEU A 32 -0.73 8.51 8.83
CA LEU A 32 -1.33 7.49 7.98
C LEU A 32 -0.25 6.56 7.43
N PHE A 33 -0.52 5.26 7.43
CA PHE A 33 0.34 4.28 6.79
C PHE A 33 -0.40 3.58 5.64
N PHE A 34 0.19 3.63 4.44
CA PHE A 34 -0.34 2.96 3.25
C PHE A 34 0.56 1.80 2.84
N HIS A 35 0.03 0.61 2.97
CA HIS A 35 0.72 -0.66 2.69
C HIS A 35 1.12 -0.83 1.21
N GLY A 36 2.05 -1.72 0.92
CA GLY A 36 2.49 -2.08 -0.44
C GLY A 36 1.44 -2.86 -1.25
N PHE A 37 1.73 -3.09 -2.54
CA PHE A 37 0.96 -4.01 -3.37
C PHE A 37 1.06 -5.43 -2.82
N GLY A 38 -0.05 -6.14 -2.77
CA GLY A 38 -0.06 -7.47 -2.19
C GLY A 38 0.12 -7.49 -0.67
N SER A 39 -0.41 -6.47 0.01
CA SER A 39 -0.29 -6.28 1.44
C SER A 39 -1.60 -5.75 2.04
N SER A 40 -1.64 -5.53 3.33
CA SER A 40 -2.79 -5.02 4.09
C SER A 40 -2.31 -4.17 5.27
N ARG A 41 -3.24 -3.60 6.04
CA ARG A 41 -2.98 -2.80 7.25
C ARG A 41 -2.12 -3.51 8.31
N VAL A 42 -2.10 -4.86 8.32
CA VAL A 42 -1.36 -5.63 9.34
C VAL A 42 0.14 -5.68 9.12
N VAL A 43 0.63 -5.25 7.93
CA VAL A 43 2.07 -5.15 7.68
C VAL A 43 2.64 -3.94 8.40
N ARG A 44 3.31 -4.17 9.51
CA ARG A 44 3.95 -3.16 10.35
C ARG A 44 5.11 -3.77 11.12
N HIS A 45 5.84 -2.96 11.86
CA HIS A 45 6.84 -3.45 12.80
C HIS A 45 6.15 -4.39 13.82
N PRO A 46 6.74 -5.54 14.16
CA PRO A 46 6.14 -6.48 15.12
C PRO A 46 6.03 -5.87 16.53
N ASP A 47 6.99 -5.03 16.90
CA ASP A 47 6.99 -4.28 18.13
C ASP A 47 6.17 -2.99 17.96
N ASP A 48 5.00 -2.95 18.57
CA ASP A 48 4.10 -1.80 18.52
C ASP A 48 4.56 -0.63 19.43
N GLU A 49 5.46 -0.88 20.41
CA GLU A 49 5.98 0.15 21.32
C GLU A 49 6.83 1.18 20.57
N VAL A 50 7.42 0.81 19.42
CA VAL A 50 8.19 1.73 18.57
C VAL A 50 7.38 2.97 18.17
N ALA A 51 6.10 2.82 17.88
CA ALA A 51 5.25 3.96 17.53
C ALA A 51 4.97 4.84 18.76
N ASP A 52 4.75 4.23 19.93
CA ASP A 52 4.57 4.95 21.20
C ASP A 52 5.83 5.74 21.58
N GLU A 53 7.00 5.13 21.52
CA GLU A 53 8.29 5.77 21.80
C GLU A 53 8.60 6.97 20.90
N LEU A 54 8.12 6.91 19.65
CA LEU A 54 8.25 8.01 18.68
C LEU A 54 7.19 9.09 18.83
N GLY A 55 6.25 8.96 19.78
CA GLY A 55 5.11 9.87 19.93
C GLY A 55 4.25 9.93 18.67
N ALA A 56 4.06 8.80 18.01
CA ALA A 56 3.28 8.70 16.78
C ALA A 56 2.00 7.89 16.99
N ARG A 57 0.86 8.42 16.53
CA ARG A 57 -0.38 7.67 16.36
C ARG A 57 -0.46 7.17 14.93
N VAL A 58 -0.28 5.87 14.73
CA VAL A 58 -0.27 5.27 13.40
C VAL A 58 -1.64 4.72 13.03
N ILE A 59 -2.16 5.17 11.89
CA ILE A 59 -3.42 4.71 11.31
C ILE A 59 -3.07 3.98 10.00
N ALA A 60 -2.97 2.65 10.08
CA ALA A 60 -2.67 1.79 8.94
C ALA A 60 -3.97 1.41 8.22
N VAL A 61 -4.13 1.82 6.97
CA VAL A 61 -5.41 1.73 6.26
C VAL A 61 -5.39 0.60 5.23
N ASP A 62 -6.44 -0.24 5.23
CA ASP A 62 -6.69 -1.19 4.14
C ASP A 62 -7.28 -0.45 2.93
N ARG A 63 -6.68 -0.59 1.76
CA ARG A 63 -7.27 -0.05 0.52
C ARG A 63 -8.53 -0.84 0.11
N PRO A 64 -9.47 -0.24 -0.67
CA PRO A 64 -10.72 -0.89 -1.04
C PRO A 64 -10.53 -2.30 -1.62
N GLY A 65 -11.24 -3.29 -1.04
CA GLY A 65 -11.17 -4.71 -1.39
C GLY A 65 -10.05 -5.50 -0.73
N ILE A 66 -9.24 -4.86 0.10
CA ILE A 66 -8.19 -5.50 0.91
C ILE A 66 -8.67 -5.59 2.36
N GLY A 67 -8.30 -6.66 3.05
CA GLY A 67 -8.54 -6.83 4.48
C GLY A 67 -9.99 -6.56 4.87
N LEU A 68 -10.20 -5.51 5.66
CA LEU A 68 -11.50 -5.12 6.20
C LEU A 68 -12.27 -4.13 5.31
N SER A 69 -11.66 -3.58 4.24
CA SER A 69 -12.27 -2.53 3.43
C SER A 69 -13.13 -3.10 2.31
N THR A 70 -14.37 -2.65 2.21
CA THR A 70 -15.30 -3.02 1.12
C THR A 70 -14.67 -2.76 -0.25
N ARG A 71 -14.81 -3.71 -1.16
CA ARG A 71 -14.29 -3.60 -2.52
C ARG A 71 -14.99 -2.48 -3.31
N GLN A 72 -14.23 -1.71 -4.08
CA GLN A 72 -14.69 -0.71 -5.04
C GLN A 72 -14.18 -1.10 -6.44
N PRO A 73 -14.96 -1.84 -7.23
CA PRO A 73 -14.55 -2.26 -8.57
C PRO A 73 -14.35 -1.08 -9.51
N GLY A 74 -13.30 -1.15 -10.35
CA GLY A 74 -13.03 -0.13 -11.37
C GLY A 74 -12.45 1.18 -10.82
N ARG A 75 -12.10 1.24 -9.53
CA ARG A 75 -11.46 2.41 -8.89
C ARG A 75 -10.16 2.80 -9.58
N ARG A 76 -9.80 4.06 -9.41
CA ARG A 76 -8.51 4.64 -9.78
C ARG A 76 -7.72 5.03 -8.53
N VAL A 77 -6.44 5.30 -8.70
CA VAL A 77 -5.60 5.83 -7.61
C VAL A 77 -6.19 7.14 -7.06
N THR A 78 -6.73 7.98 -7.94
CA THR A 78 -7.33 9.28 -7.62
C THR A 78 -8.70 9.23 -6.91
N ASP A 79 -9.28 8.05 -6.72
CA ASP A 79 -10.55 7.91 -5.98
C ASP A 79 -10.31 7.72 -4.47
N PHE A 80 -9.15 7.18 -4.09
CA PHE A 80 -8.81 6.88 -2.70
C PHE A 80 -8.69 8.10 -1.78
N PRO A 81 -8.22 9.28 -2.23
CA PRO A 81 -8.21 10.48 -1.40
C PRO A 81 -9.55 10.83 -0.75
N ARG A 82 -10.68 10.56 -1.43
CA ARG A 82 -12.00 10.77 -0.85
C ARG A 82 -12.24 9.88 0.37
N ASP A 83 -11.90 8.60 0.29
CA ASP A 83 -12.05 7.66 1.40
C ASP A 83 -11.19 8.11 2.60
N ILE A 84 -9.99 8.63 2.33
CA ILE A 84 -9.08 9.16 3.36
C ILE A 84 -9.59 10.46 3.96
N ALA A 85 -10.17 11.37 3.18
CA ALA A 85 -10.78 12.59 3.71
C ALA A 85 -11.87 12.24 4.72
N GLU A 86 -12.79 11.34 4.36
CA GLU A 86 -13.86 10.89 5.23
C GLU A 86 -13.31 10.21 6.51
N LEU A 87 -12.25 9.38 6.38
CA LEU A 87 -11.60 8.77 7.55
C LEU A 87 -11.02 9.81 8.50
N LEU A 88 -10.28 10.79 7.97
CA LEU A 88 -9.68 11.85 8.78
C LEU A 88 -10.74 12.70 9.50
N ASP A 89 -11.86 12.99 8.83
CA ASP A 89 -12.97 13.73 9.41
C ASP A 89 -13.66 12.93 10.54
N ILE A 90 -13.88 11.62 10.34
CA ILE A 90 -14.44 10.72 11.36
C ILE A 90 -13.53 10.60 12.59
N LEU A 91 -12.21 10.63 12.38
CA LEU A 91 -11.21 10.53 13.46
C LEU A 91 -10.86 11.89 14.09
N ASP A 92 -11.48 12.98 13.65
CA ASP A 92 -11.20 14.37 14.08
C ASP A 92 -9.71 14.73 13.91
N ILE A 93 -9.11 14.31 12.77
CA ILE A 93 -7.73 14.61 12.44
C ILE A 93 -7.72 15.69 11.36
N GLU A 94 -7.36 16.91 11.74
CA GLU A 94 -7.27 18.03 10.80
C GLU A 94 -6.10 17.88 9.83
N ARG A 95 -4.93 17.50 10.34
CA ARG A 95 -3.69 17.36 9.56
C ARG A 95 -2.82 16.22 10.08
N CYS A 96 -2.19 15.47 9.18
CA CYS A 96 -1.34 14.34 9.53
C CYS A 96 -0.10 14.23 8.62
N ALA A 97 0.85 13.38 8.99
CA ALA A 97 1.84 12.86 8.07
C ALA A 97 1.29 11.63 7.33
N VAL A 98 1.89 11.27 6.19
CA VAL A 98 1.61 9.98 5.54
C VAL A 98 2.92 9.29 5.19
N VAL A 99 3.02 8.01 5.55
CA VAL A 99 4.11 7.12 5.15
C VAL A 99 3.52 6.04 4.25
N ALA A 100 4.16 5.80 3.12
CA ALA A 100 3.68 4.82 2.16
C ALA A 100 4.82 3.90 1.70
N TRP A 101 4.55 2.61 1.74
CA TRP A 101 5.48 1.59 1.29
C TRP A 101 5.11 1.09 -0.11
N SER A 102 6.11 1.01 -1.01
CA SER A 102 5.96 0.37 -2.33
C SER A 102 4.71 0.86 -3.07
N GLY A 103 3.79 -0.04 -3.45
CA GLY A 103 2.53 0.27 -4.14
C GLY A 103 1.59 1.23 -3.40
N GLY A 104 1.87 1.57 -2.14
CA GLY A 104 1.16 2.61 -1.38
C GLY A 104 1.51 4.03 -1.82
N GLY A 105 2.73 4.23 -2.39
CA GLY A 105 3.25 5.55 -2.76
C GLY A 105 2.35 6.36 -3.68
N PRO A 106 1.85 5.81 -4.80
CA PRO A 106 0.92 6.51 -5.68
C PRO A 106 -0.33 7.04 -4.98
N TYR A 107 -0.86 6.31 -4.00
CA TYR A 107 -2.04 6.72 -3.23
C TYR A 107 -1.71 7.85 -2.25
N ALA A 108 -0.54 7.81 -1.60
CA ALA A 108 -0.08 8.89 -0.74
C ALA A 108 0.14 10.18 -1.53
N LEU A 109 0.76 10.10 -2.70
CA LEU A 109 0.94 11.24 -3.60
C LEU A 109 -0.40 11.78 -4.11
N ALA A 110 -1.37 10.91 -4.44
CA ALA A 110 -2.71 11.34 -4.85
C ALA A 110 -3.44 12.08 -3.72
N CYS A 111 -3.33 11.61 -2.47
CA CYS A 111 -3.87 12.27 -1.29
C CYS A 111 -3.24 13.67 -1.10
N ALA A 112 -1.91 13.74 -1.13
CA ALA A 112 -1.19 15.01 -0.98
C ALA A 112 -1.46 15.99 -2.13
N TRP A 113 -1.69 15.49 -3.35
CA TRP A 113 -2.04 16.33 -4.50
C TRP A 113 -3.46 16.89 -4.40
N GLN A 114 -4.45 16.10 -3.98
CA GLN A 114 -5.84 16.54 -3.91
C GLN A 114 -6.15 17.35 -2.65
N MET A 115 -5.45 17.06 -1.56
CA MET A 115 -5.73 17.63 -0.24
C MET A 115 -4.43 18.10 0.44
N PRO A 116 -3.66 19.03 -0.16
CA PRO A 116 -2.34 19.41 0.36
C PRO A 116 -2.40 19.96 1.80
N ASP A 117 -3.48 20.62 2.17
CA ASP A 117 -3.65 21.18 3.52
C ASP A 117 -3.81 20.12 4.61
N ARG A 118 -4.25 18.90 4.25
CA ARG A 118 -4.43 17.78 5.19
C ARG A 118 -3.12 17.05 5.51
N PHE A 119 -2.03 17.34 4.79
CA PHE A 119 -0.76 16.62 4.97
C PHE A 119 0.39 17.56 5.30
N SER A 120 1.17 17.19 6.33
CA SER A 120 2.38 17.91 6.72
C SER A 120 3.59 17.48 5.90
N VAL A 121 3.69 16.18 5.61
CA VAL A 121 4.80 15.55 4.88
C VAL A 121 4.36 14.21 4.31
N VAL A 122 4.95 13.80 3.20
CA VAL A 122 4.82 12.47 2.61
C VAL A 122 6.15 11.74 2.72
N GLY A 123 6.16 10.56 3.33
CA GLY A 123 7.29 9.63 3.34
C GLY A 123 7.06 8.49 2.34
N LEU A 124 7.94 8.32 1.38
CA LEU A 124 7.89 7.24 0.39
C LEU A 124 9.01 6.24 0.62
N ILE A 125 8.66 4.98 0.82
CA ILE A 125 9.62 3.88 1.01
C ILE A 125 9.52 2.94 -0.19
N SER A 126 10.57 2.85 -1.01
CA SER A 126 10.65 2.00 -2.21
C SER A 126 9.40 2.11 -3.09
N ALA A 127 8.91 3.33 -3.32
CA ALA A 127 7.67 3.57 -4.06
C ALA A 127 7.91 3.57 -5.58
N PRO A 128 6.97 3.01 -6.39
CA PRO A 128 7.08 3.05 -7.84
C PRO A 128 6.74 4.44 -8.40
N ALA A 129 7.45 4.81 -9.47
CA ALA A 129 7.07 5.94 -10.32
C ALA A 129 6.01 5.53 -11.36
N PRO A 130 5.28 6.49 -11.97
CA PRO A 130 4.37 6.20 -13.06
C PRO A 130 5.07 5.53 -14.23
N LEU A 131 4.45 4.48 -14.78
CA LEU A 131 5.06 3.63 -15.80
C LEU A 131 4.99 4.20 -17.22
N SER A 132 4.12 5.16 -17.48
CA SER A 132 3.92 5.70 -18.82
C SER A 132 3.80 7.21 -18.83
N GLY A 133 4.66 7.86 -19.64
CA GLY A 133 4.45 9.23 -20.09
C GLY A 133 4.65 10.36 -19.08
N ALA A 134 5.04 10.10 -17.85
CA ALA A 134 5.42 11.17 -16.93
C ALA A 134 6.80 11.71 -17.31
N PRO A 135 6.98 13.05 -17.35
CA PRO A 135 8.31 13.63 -17.46
C PRO A 135 9.19 13.10 -16.32
N GLY A 136 10.33 12.52 -16.64
CA GLY A 136 11.24 11.90 -15.68
C GLY A 136 11.14 10.36 -15.58
N SER A 137 10.05 9.74 -16.01
CA SER A 137 9.94 8.26 -16.07
C SER A 137 10.66 7.64 -17.26
N THR A 138 11.27 8.44 -18.12
CA THR A 138 11.79 8.05 -19.46
C THR A 138 13.02 7.15 -19.43
N GLY A 139 13.60 6.86 -18.27
CA GLY A 139 14.76 5.97 -18.16
C GLY A 139 14.47 4.57 -17.65
N TYR A 140 13.32 4.36 -17.00
CA TYR A 140 13.05 3.11 -16.29
C TYR A 140 11.81 2.41 -16.82
N THR A 141 12.00 1.57 -17.83
CA THR A 141 10.95 0.69 -18.33
C THR A 141 11.25 -0.74 -17.92
N TRP A 142 10.72 -1.13 -16.79
CA TRP A 142 10.74 -2.53 -16.41
C TRP A 142 9.90 -3.33 -17.41
N PRO A 143 10.46 -4.32 -18.10
CA PRO A 143 9.72 -5.06 -19.16
C PRO A 143 8.41 -5.68 -18.66
N ARG A 144 8.41 -6.16 -17.41
CA ARG A 144 7.23 -6.73 -16.75
C ARG A 144 6.11 -5.70 -16.57
N HIS A 145 6.42 -4.45 -16.23
CA HIS A 145 5.43 -3.39 -16.08
C HIS A 145 4.82 -2.96 -17.42
N ARG A 146 5.61 -2.88 -18.49
CA ARG A 146 5.05 -2.63 -19.84
C ARG A 146 4.08 -3.74 -20.25
N ALA A 147 4.45 -5.00 -20.00
CA ALA A 147 3.57 -6.13 -20.27
C ALA A 147 2.30 -6.03 -19.44
N MET A 148 2.41 -5.72 -18.14
CA MET A 148 1.26 -5.57 -17.25
C MET A 148 0.34 -4.42 -17.68
N SER A 149 0.88 -3.25 -18.05
CA SER A 149 0.10 -2.11 -18.54
C SER A 149 -0.66 -2.47 -19.82
N ARG A 150 -0.01 -3.06 -20.82
CA ARG A 150 -0.68 -3.52 -22.04
C ARG A 150 -1.74 -4.56 -21.76
N THR A 151 -1.48 -5.50 -20.86
CA THR A 151 -2.44 -6.52 -20.44
C THR A 151 -3.64 -5.91 -19.72
N ALA A 152 -3.41 -4.90 -18.88
CA ALA A 152 -4.46 -4.18 -18.18
C ALA A 152 -5.44 -3.49 -19.13
N ASP A 153 -4.95 -3.01 -20.27
CA ASP A 153 -5.78 -2.29 -21.24
C ASP A 153 -6.48 -3.22 -22.24
N HIS A 154 -5.84 -4.33 -22.65
CA HIS A 154 -6.33 -5.17 -23.75
C HIS A 154 -6.85 -6.54 -23.31
N ALA A 155 -6.39 -7.06 -22.16
CA ALA A 155 -6.77 -8.37 -21.66
C ALA A 155 -6.81 -8.41 -20.12
N PRO A 156 -7.61 -7.56 -19.45
CA PRO A 156 -7.63 -7.46 -18.00
C PRO A 156 -8.02 -8.78 -17.30
N TRP A 157 -8.72 -9.67 -18.00
CA TRP A 157 -9.05 -11.01 -17.51
C TRP A 157 -7.80 -11.89 -17.27
N VAL A 158 -6.69 -11.65 -17.99
CA VAL A 158 -5.41 -12.34 -17.74
C VAL A 158 -4.87 -11.94 -16.36
N ILE A 159 -4.95 -10.66 -16.01
CA ILE A 159 -4.57 -10.16 -14.68
C ILE A 159 -5.49 -10.77 -13.62
N ALA A 160 -6.81 -10.84 -13.89
CA ALA A 160 -7.75 -11.45 -12.95
C ALA A 160 -7.40 -12.91 -12.67
N LEU A 161 -7.09 -13.70 -13.72
CA LEU A 161 -6.67 -15.09 -13.59
C LEU A 161 -5.35 -15.22 -12.82
N ALA A 162 -4.38 -14.36 -13.12
CA ALA A 162 -3.09 -14.34 -12.42
C ALA A 162 -3.26 -14.03 -10.93
N MET A 163 -4.06 -13.01 -10.57
CA MET A 163 -4.34 -12.64 -9.18
C MET A 163 -5.15 -13.72 -8.46
N TRP A 164 -6.09 -14.36 -9.14
CA TRP A 164 -6.83 -15.49 -8.58
C TRP A 164 -5.89 -16.69 -8.28
N ASN A 165 -5.02 -17.06 -9.22
CA ASN A 165 -4.05 -18.13 -9.01
C ASN A 165 -3.07 -17.79 -7.89
N TRP A 166 -2.55 -16.56 -7.88
CA TRP A 166 -1.66 -16.10 -6.81
C TRP A 166 -2.36 -16.15 -5.44
N SER A 167 -3.61 -15.68 -5.35
CA SER A 167 -4.38 -15.76 -4.10
C SER A 167 -4.56 -17.20 -3.60
N ARG A 168 -4.75 -18.16 -4.51
CA ARG A 168 -4.85 -19.56 -4.14
C ARG A 168 -3.54 -20.10 -3.56
N GLN A 169 -2.41 -19.77 -4.20
CA GLN A 169 -1.09 -20.19 -3.73
C GLN A 169 -0.78 -19.59 -2.35
N GLN A 170 -0.98 -18.29 -2.19
CA GLN A 170 -0.77 -17.61 -0.91
C GLN A 170 -1.62 -18.18 0.23
N ARG A 171 -2.87 -18.53 -0.05
CA ARG A 171 -3.79 -19.09 0.95
C ARG A 171 -3.56 -20.57 1.23
N SER A 172 -3.00 -21.33 0.29
CA SER A 172 -2.74 -22.77 0.47
C SER A 172 -1.53 -23.03 1.35
N ASP A 173 -0.46 -22.26 1.19
CA ASP A 173 0.78 -22.39 1.95
C ASP A 173 1.50 -21.03 2.03
N PRO A 174 1.07 -20.15 2.95
CA PRO A 174 1.67 -18.81 3.10
C PRO A 174 3.16 -18.88 3.45
N GLN A 175 3.58 -19.88 4.23
CA GLN A 175 4.98 -20.07 4.63
C GLN A 175 5.87 -20.33 3.41
N LYS A 176 5.49 -21.30 2.58
CA LYS A 176 6.21 -21.65 1.36
C LYS A 176 6.28 -20.45 0.40
N GLN A 177 5.18 -19.71 0.25
CA GLN A 177 5.14 -18.54 -0.63
C GLN A 177 6.07 -17.43 -0.11
N LEU A 178 6.16 -17.22 1.20
CA LEU A 178 7.10 -16.30 1.82
C LEU A 178 8.54 -16.75 1.57
N ASP A 179 8.84 -18.06 1.76
CA ASP A 179 10.18 -18.60 1.53
C ASP A 179 10.63 -18.41 0.07
N GLU A 180 9.74 -18.68 -0.88
CA GLU A 180 9.99 -18.47 -2.32
C GLU A 180 10.24 -16.98 -2.63
N ALA A 181 9.43 -16.07 -2.07
CA ALA A 181 9.60 -14.63 -2.24
C ALA A 181 10.93 -14.14 -1.66
N VAL A 182 11.27 -14.55 -0.44
CA VAL A 182 12.52 -14.20 0.25
C VAL A 182 13.74 -14.69 -0.50
N SER A 183 13.68 -15.90 -1.10
CA SER A 183 14.81 -16.47 -1.86
C SER A 183 15.25 -15.59 -3.04
N GLY A 184 14.34 -14.80 -3.62
CA GLY A 184 14.59 -13.89 -4.74
C GLY A 184 15.15 -12.52 -4.35
N LEU A 185 15.17 -12.19 -3.04
CA LEU A 185 15.61 -10.89 -2.53
C LEU A 185 17.14 -10.79 -2.44
N VAL A 186 17.63 -9.58 -2.22
CA VAL A 186 19.05 -9.33 -1.90
C VAL A 186 19.37 -9.81 -0.49
N GLU A 187 20.66 -10.01 -0.21
CA GLU A 187 21.10 -10.62 1.06
C GLU A 187 20.63 -9.83 2.28
N ALA A 188 20.73 -8.49 2.25
CA ALA A 188 20.29 -7.63 3.35
C ALA A 188 18.79 -7.79 3.67
N ASP A 189 17.93 -7.90 2.64
CA ASP A 189 16.50 -8.10 2.84
C ASP A 189 16.20 -9.51 3.37
N ARG A 190 16.97 -10.52 2.91
CA ARG A 190 16.86 -11.90 3.41
C ARG A 190 17.24 -12.03 4.87
N GLU A 191 18.27 -11.30 5.30
CA GLU A 191 18.72 -11.27 6.69
C GLU A 191 17.62 -10.71 7.60
N ILE A 192 17.02 -9.56 7.23
CA ILE A 192 15.91 -8.96 7.96
C ILE A 192 14.69 -9.90 8.02
N LEU A 193 14.31 -10.50 6.89
CA LEU A 193 13.19 -11.45 6.81
C LEU A 193 13.54 -12.85 7.35
N GLY A 194 14.72 -13.02 7.90
CA GLY A 194 15.10 -14.14 8.76
C GLY A 194 14.52 -14.07 10.17
N ASP A 195 14.12 -12.87 10.61
CA ASP A 195 13.51 -12.65 11.91
C ASP A 195 12.13 -13.35 12.01
N PRO A 196 11.92 -14.23 13.04
CA PRO A 196 10.69 -14.97 13.18
C PRO A 196 9.43 -14.11 13.40
N GLU A 197 9.54 -12.96 14.08
CA GLU A 197 8.43 -12.06 14.37
C GLU A 197 8.00 -11.32 13.10
N LEU A 198 8.95 -10.82 12.32
CA LEU A 198 8.68 -10.23 11.01
C LEU A 198 8.05 -11.25 10.06
N ARG A 199 8.53 -12.49 10.06
CA ARG A 199 7.93 -13.57 9.27
C ARG A 199 6.49 -13.85 9.67
N ALA A 200 6.19 -13.86 10.96
CA ALA A 200 4.83 -14.04 11.47
C ALA A 200 3.90 -12.91 10.99
N VAL A 201 4.37 -11.66 11.02
CA VAL A 201 3.65 -10.50 10.46
C VAL A 201 3.38 -10.68 8.96
N MET A 202 4.39 -11.10 8.18
CA MET A 202 4.24 -11.31 6.73
C MET A 202 3.24 -12.44 6.39
N ILE A 203 3.22 -13.51 7.18
CA ILE A 203 2.26 -14.62 7.02
C ILE A 203 0.84 -14.15 7.39
N ALA A 204 0.68 -13.43 8.49
CA ALA A 204 -0.60 -12.85 8.88
C ALA A 204 -1.12 -11.88 7.82
N ASN A 205 -0.25 -11.05 7.26
CA ASN A 205 -0.54 -10.14 6.16
C ASN A 205 -1.03 -10.90 4.91
N ALA A 206 -0.37 -11.99 4.52
CA ALA A 206 -0.77 -12.80 3.37
C ALA A 206 -2.19 -13.38 3.53
N THR A 207 -2.58 -13.72 4.76
CA THR A 207 -3.94 -14.18 5.07
C THR A 207 -4.94 -13.03 5.02
N GLU A 208 -4.60 -11.91 5.62
CA GLU A 208 -5.49 -10.75 5.76
C GLU A 208 -5.78 -10.07 4.42
N MET A 209 -4.78 -9.87 3.57
CA MET A 209 -4.98 -9.21 2.28
C MET A 209 -5.98 -9.93 1.37
N TYR A 210 -6.13 -11.25 1.53
CA TYR A 210 -7.09 -12.06 0.77
C TYR A 210 -8.37 -12.40 1.55
N ARG A 211 -8.66 -11.72 2.66
CA ARG A 211 -9.88 -11.93 3.47
C ARG A 211 -11.14 -11.95 2.61
N GLN A 212 -11.23 -11.07 1.62
CA GLN A 212 -12.37 -10.93 0.71
C GLN A 212 -12.14 -11.59 -0.67
N GLY A 213 -11.09 -12.42 -0.81
CA GLY A 213 -10.72 -13.06 -2.07
C GLY A 213 -9.77 -12.19 -2.91
N SER A 214 -9.66 -12.51 -4.21
CA SER A 214 -8.67 -11.90 -5.11
C SER A 214 -9.12 -10.61 -5.79
N GLY A 215 -10.39 -10.19 -5.60
CA GLY A 215 -10.96 -9.05 -6.33
C GLY A 215 -10.27 -7.72 -6.02
N GLY A 216 -9.94 -7.48 -4.74
CA GLY A 216 -9.27 -6.24 -4.31
C GLY A 216 -7.86 -6.12 -4.87
N ILE A 217 -7.09 -7.22 -4.85
CA ILE A 217 -5.72 -7.22 -5.38
C ILE A 217 -5.72 -7.10 -6.91
N TYR A 218 -6.76 -7.64 -7.60
CA TYR A 218 -6.95 -7.42 -9.02
C TYR A 218 -7.20 -5.95 -9.36
N ASP A 219 -8.11 -5.28 -8.64
CA ASP A 219 -8.38 -3.85 -8.85
C ASP A 219 -7.12 -3.02 -8.59
N GLU A 220 -6.33 -3.36 -7.57
CA GLU A 220 -5.08 -2.71 -7.25
C GLU A 220 -4.02 -2.90 -8.34
N ALA A 221 -3.90 -4.12 -8.88
CA ALA A 221 -3.02 -4.40 -10.01
C ALA A 221 -3.36 -3.52 -11.22
N LEU A 222 -4.64 -3.33 -11.51
CA LEU A 222 -5.09 -2.42 -12.58
C LEU A 222 -4.76 -0.95 -12.28
N CYS A 223 -4.93 -0.50 -11.02
CA CYS A 223 -4.59 0.86 -10.61
C CYS A 223 -3.09 1.15 -10.84
N LEU A 224 -2.22 0.21 -10.44
CA LEU A 224 -0.77 0.38 -10.55
C LEU A 224 -0.23 0.15 -11.97
N ALA A 225 -0.95 -0.62 -12.79
CA ALA A 225 -0.60 -0.85 -14.19
C ALA A 225 -0.95 0.31 -15.12
N ARG A 226 -1.78 1.25 -14.67
CA ARG A 226 -2.25 2.40 -15.44
C ARG A 226 -1.59 3.70 -14.98
N PRO A 227 -1.67 4.78 -15.78
CA PRO A 227 -1.27 6.11 -15.31
C PRO A 227 -2.00 6.48 -14.02
N PHE A 228 -1.30 7.11 -13.07
CA PHE A 228 -1.88 7.44 -11.76
C PHE A 228 -3.02 8.47 -11.83
N GLY A 229 -3.14 9.19 -12.96
CA GLY A 229 -4.26 10.09 -13.23
C GLY A 229 -4.06 11.52 -12.72
N PHE A 230 -2.86 11.86 -12.22
CA PHE A 230 -2.50 13.20 -11.78
C PHE A 230 -1.03 13.52 -12.07
N PRO A 231 -0.65 14.82 -12.19
CA PRO A 231 0.73 15.22 -12.40
C PRO A 231 1.51 15.16 -11.06
N ILE A 232 2.55 14.34 -10.98
CA ILE A 232 3.38 14.24 -9.76
C ILE A 232 4.01 15.59 -9.40
N GLY A 233 4.46 16.38 -10.40
CA GLY A 233 4.99 17.72 -10.18
C GLY A 233 3.99 18.74 -9.60
N GLY A 234 2.70 18.37 -9.50
CA GLY A 234 1.67 19.17 -8.83
C GLY A 234 1.55 18.92 -7.32
N VAL A 235 2.31 17.98 -6.76
CA VAL A 235 2.36 17.75 -5.32
C VAL A 235 3.20 18.84 -4.67
N THR A 236 2.57 19.64 -3.81
CA THR A 236 3.21 20.80 -3.13
C THR A 236 3.63 20.49 -1.70
N VAL A 237 3.15 19.38 -1.15
CA VAL A 237 3.54 18.90 0.18
C VAL A 237 4.99 18.40 0.15
N PRO A 238 5.82 18.65 1.17
CA PRO A 238 7.17 18.10 1.25
C PRO A 238 7.17 16.57 1.13
N VAL A 239 8.05 16.02 0.28
CA VAL A 239 8.18 14.58 0.05
C VAL A 239 9.58 14.11 0.41
N GLY A 240 9.68 13.18 1.36
CA GLY A 240 10.91 12.44 1.66
C GLY A 240 10.88 11.07 0.96
N ILE A 241 12.01 10.64 0.38
CA ILE A 241 12.12 9.36 -0.33
C ILE A 241 13.24 8.52 0.29
N TRP A 242 12.90 7.31 0.71
CA TRP A 242 13.84 6.28 1.14
C TRP A 242 13.78 5.12 0.16
N HIS A 243 14.91 4.77 -0.44
CA HIS A 243 14.93 3.74 -1.47
C HIS A 243 16.21 2.91 -1.38
N GLY A 244 16.06 1.60 -1.34
CA GLY A 244 17.18 0.68 -1.34
C GLY A 244 17.99 0.76 -2.64
N ALA A 245 19.30 0.99 -2.54
CA ALA A 245 20.15 1.10 -3.74
C ALA A 245 20.21 -0.21 -4.56
N LEU A 246 19.96 -1.35 -3.92
CA LEU A 246 19.98 -2.69 -4.52
C LEU A 246 18.57 -3.26 -4.72
N ASP A 247 17.52 -2.46 -4.57
CA ASP A 247 16.13 -2.91 -4.73
C ASP A 247 15.90 -3.48 -6.14
N LYS A 248 15.55 -4.77 -6.19
CA LYS A 248 15.25 -5.50 -7.44
C LYS A 248 13.76 -5.54 -7.75
N VAL A 249 12.91 -5.19 -6.79
CA VAL A 249 11.45 -5.19 -6.94
C VAL A 249 10.98 -3.86 -7.50
N VAL A 250 11.40 -2.76 -6.87
CA VAL A 250 11.19 -1.38 -7.35
C VAL A 250 12.57 -0.74 -7.52
N PRO A 251 13.12 -0.69 -8.72
CA PRO A 251 14.47 -0.18 -8.90
C PRO A 251 14.65 1.26 -8.44
N VAL A 252 15.80 1.56 -7.80
CA VAL A 252 16.12 2.88 -7.22
C VAL A 252 15.97 4.06 -8.19
N GLY A 253 16.08 3.81 -9.50
CA GLY A 253 15.82 4.81 -10.54
C GLY A 253 14.39 5.35 -10.56
N MET A 254 13.43 4.64 -9.93
CA MET A 254 12.04 5.13 -9.78
C MET A 254 11.89 6.14 -8.63
N GLY A 255 12.81 6.16 -7.67
CA GLY A 255 12.82 7.13 -6.57
C GLY A 255 13.62 8.41 -6.86
N ARG A 256 14.20 8.52 -8.03
CA ARG A 256 14.98 9.69 -8.51
C ARG A 256 14.17 10.52 -9.48
#